data_4aa3eb0582e22e312c6433e253b82554
#
_entry.id   4aa3eb0582e22e312c6433e253b82554
#
_cell.length_a   1.000
_cell.length_b   1.000
_cell.length_c   1.000
_cell.angle_alpha   90.00
_cell.angle_beta   90.00
_cell.angle_gamma   90.00
#
_symmetry.space_group_name_H-M   'P 1'
#
loop_
_entity.id
_entity.type
_entity.pdbx_description
1 polymer ?
#
loop_
_entity_poly.entity_id
_entity_poly.type
_entity_poly.pdbx_seq_one_letter_code
_entity_poly.pdbx_strand_id
1 'polypeptide(L)'
;APNIPIIVGGPFATMNSDHILLDCPDIDCVGVGEGEELLPDYLNNLKTPGNVLGLVWRDGDKVVANAERPLQWDLDQFPYPDRTSLPIDFIESLPLDVPAVFSLDKFCTMQPSRGCPYPCVYCDIPMLSNAKWRSRSPEHVLGEMQELNDMGFRTVYLTDDHFLLKRKRISDI
;
A
#
# COMPACT_ATOMS: atom_id res chain seq x y z
N ALA A 1 15.16 19.09 -6.53
CA ALA A 1 16.56 18.79 -6.83
C ALA A 1 16.62 18.25 -8.26
N PRO A 2 17.40 18.86 -9.18
CA PRO A 2 17.29 18.60 -10.62
C PRO A 2 17.80 17.22 -11.09
N ASN A 3 17.97 16.23 -10.26
CA ASN A 3 18.47 14.91 -10.66
C ASN A 3 17.92 13.77 -9.78
N ILE A 4 16.84 14.00 -9.03
CA ILE A 4 16.22 12.95 -8.24
C ILE A 4 14.96 12.51 -9.01
N PRO A 5 14.84 11.23 -9.44
CA PRO A 5 13.67 10.77 -10.14
C PRO A 5 12.44 10.77 -9.23
N ILE A 6 11.31 11.19 -9.79
CA ILE A 6 10.02 11.24 -9.12
C ILE A 6 9.21 10.02 -9.54
N ILE A 7 8.92 9.15 -8.58
CA ILE A 7 8.01 8.02 -8.76
C ILE A 7 6.72 8.27 -7.99
N VAL A 8 5.58 7.98 -8.59
CA VAL A 8 4.27 7.98 -7.93
C VAL A 8 3.68 6.59 -7.92
N GLY A 9 2.84 6.31 -6.93
CA GLY A 9 2.18 5.00 -6.76
C GLY A 9 0.85 5.13 -6.02
N GLY A 10 0.31 4.01 -5.61
CA GLY A 10 -0.96 3.90 -4.90
C GLY A 10 -2.14 3.65 -5.85
N PRO A 11 -3.37 3.52 -5.30
CA PRO A 11 -4.55 3.09 -6.06
C PRO A 11 -4.85 3.96 -7.28
N PHE A 12 -4.88 5.28 -7.10
CA PHE A 12 -5.14 6.21 -8.19
C PHE A 12 -4.08 6.10 -9.30
N ALA A 13 -2.81 6.06 -8.93
CA ALA A 13 -1.71 5.96 -9.89
C ALA A 13 -1.71 4.61 -10.62
N THR A 14 -2.02 3.53 -9.92
CA THR A 14 -2.16 2.20 -10.51
C THR A 14 -3.22 2.17 -11.62
N MET A 15 -4.35 2.87 -11.44
CA MET A 15 -5.46 2.86 -12.40
C MET A 15 -5.30 3.90 -13.51
N ASN A 16 -4.44 4.90 -13.36
CA ASN A 16 -4.31 6.03 -14.26
C ASN A 16 -2.87 6.31 -14.70
N SER A 17 -2.02 5.29 -14.72
CA SER A 17 -0.57 5.43 -14.92
C SER A 17 -0.20 6.18 -16.21
N ASP A 18 -0.85 5.87 -17.33
CA ASP A 18 -0.59 6.50 -18.60
C ASP A 18 -0.98 7.98 -18.60
N HIS A 19 -2.16 8.30 -18.07
CA HIS A 19 -2.65 9.68 -17.96
C HIS A 19 -1.74 10.52 -17.07
N ILE A 20 -1.28 9.99 -15.93
CA ILE A 20 -0.36 10.70 -15.04
C ILE A 20 0.92 11.08 -15.78
N LEU A 21 1.52 10.15 -16.52
CA LEU A 21 2.73 10.46 -17.26
C LEU A 21 2.48 11.40 -18.45
N LEU A 22 1.34 11.32 -19.13
CA LEU A 22 1.02 12.23 -20.22
C LEU A 22 0.80 13.67 -19.74
N ASP A 23 0.10 13.83 -18.61
CA ASP A 23 -0.34 15.14 -18.12
C ASP A 23 0.69 15.81 -17.19
N CYS A 24 1.58 15.03 -16.55
CA CYS A 24 2.54 15.52 -15.57
C CYS A 24 3.99 15.24 -16.02
N PRO A 25 4.61 16.14 -16.81
CA PRO A 25 5.96 15.92 -17.35
C PRO A 25 7.06 15.83 -16.28
N ASP A 26 6.83 16.33 -15.08
CA ASP A 26 7.78 16.28 -13.95
C ASP A 26 7.82 14.92 -13.24
N ILE A 27 6.88 14.01 -13.55
CA ILE A 27 6.87 12.64 -13.02
C ILE A 27 7.62 11.74 -13.98
N ASP A 28 8.63 11.03 -13.49
CA ASP A 28 9.49 10.16 -14.31
C ASP A 28 8.86 8.79 -14.52
N CYS A 29 8.20 8.24 -13.50
CA CYS A 29 7.59 6.92 -13.58
C CYS A 29 6.45 6.72 -12.58
N VAL A 30 5.64 5.68 -12.85
CA VAL A 30 4.52 5.24 -12.02
C VAL A 30 4.73 3.78 -11.62
N GLY A 31 4.66 3.50 -10.32
CA GLY A 31 4.60 2.15 -9.79
C GLY A 31 3.16 1.64 -9.78
N VAL A 32 2.88 0.61 -10.56
CA VAL A 32 1.57 -0.03 -10.68
C VAL A 32 1.49 -1.25 -9.78
N GLY A 33 0.49 -1.28 -8.90
CA GLY A 33 0.28 -2.34 -7.93
C GLY A 33 0.92 -2.07 -6.58
N GLU A 34 1.44 -3.13 -5.93
CA GLU A 34 1.99 -3.07 -4.58
C GLU A 34 3.44 -2.57 -4.58
N GLY A 35 3.75 -1.67 -3.66
CA GLY A 35 5.01 -0.94 -3.64
C GLY A 35 6.17 -1.65 -2.94
N GLU A 36 5.89 -2.60 -2.05
CA GLU A 36 6.89 -3.20 -1.16
C GLU A 36 8.04 -3.89 -1.89
N GLU A 37 7.74 -4.55 -3.01
CA GLU A 37 8.77 -5.16 -3.86
C GLU A 37 9.16 -4.26 -5.05
N LEU A 38 8.19 -3.49 -5.57
CA LEU A 38 8.41 -2.64 -6.73
C LEU A 38 9.42 -1.52 -6.45
N LEU A 39 9.27 -0.83 -5.32
CA LEU A 39 10.14 0.31 -5.00
C LEU A 39 11.61 -0.11 -4.80
N PRO A 40 11.94 -1.16 -4.01
CA PRO A 40 13.31 -1.64 -3.93
C PRO A 40 13.88 -2.11 -5.29
N ASP A 41 13.06 -2.81 -6.09
CA ASP A 41 13.45 -3.24 -7.43
C ASP A 41 13.78 -2.04 -8.33
N TYR A 42 12.94 -1.02 -8.34
CA TYR A 42 13.19 0.23 -9.07
C TYR A 42 14.46 0.94 -8.62
N LEU A 43 14.69 1.07 -7.32
CA LEU A 43 15.90 1.72 -6.78
C LEU A 43 17.18 0.97 -7.18
N ASN A 44 17.13 -0.34 -7.30
CA ASN A 44 18.25 -1.16 -7.78
C ASN A 44 18.44 -1.10 -9.31
N ASN A 45 17.42 -0.65 -10.05
CA ASN A 45 17.39 -0.64 -11.51
C ASN A 45 17.19 0.76 -12.13
N LEU A 46 17.60 1.82 -11.44
CA LEU A 46 17.41 3.22 -11.92
C LEU A 46 17.92 3.48 -13.34
N LYS A 47 18.97 2.76 -13.78
CA LYS A 47 19.55 2.88 -15.14
C LYS A 47 18.89 1.95 -16.16
N THR A 48 18.09 1.02 -15.71
CA THR A 48 17.45 -0.02 -16.55
C THR A 48 15.99 -0.19 -16.15
N PRO A 49 15.17 0.86 -16.17
CA PRO A 49 13.79 0.82 -15.68
C PRO A 49 12.92 -0.20 -16.44
N GLY A 50 13.28 -0.52 -17.68
CA GLY A 50 12.60 -1.56 -18.47
C GLY A 50 12.64 -2.97 -17.89
N ASN A 51 13.49 -3.23 -16.89
CA ASN A 51 13.58 -4.53 -16.20
C ASN A 51 12.66 -4.64 -14.97
N VAL A 52 12.04 -3.54 -14.54
CA VAL A 52 11.24 -3.48 -13.30
C VAL A 52 9.80 -3.86 -13.59
N LEU A 53 9.33 -4.97 -13.03
CA LEU A 53 7.94 -5.39 -13.19
C LEU A 53 6.98 -4.38 -12.52
N GLY A 54 5.87 -4.09 -13.19
CA GLY A 54 4.85 -3.16 -12.71
C GLY A 54 5.23 -1.69 -12.84
N LEU A 55 6.33 -1.35 -13.51
CA LEU A 55 6.72 0.04 -13.74
C LEU A 55 6.16 0.55 -15.06
N VAL A 56 5.58 1.75 -15.04
CA VAL A 56 5.27 2.56 -16.22
C VAL A 56 6.19 3.78 -16.21
N TRP A 57 6.93 4.03 -17.30
CA TRP A 57 8.01 5.01 -17.32
C TRP A 57 8.17 5.69 -18.68
N ARG A 58 8.99 6.74 -18.74
CA ARG A 58 9.30 7.45 -19.99
C ARG A 58 10.56 6.89 -20.63
N ASP A 59 10.44 6.52 -21.91
CA ASP A 59 11.56 6.24 -22.79
C ASP A 59 11.62 7.31 -23.88
N GLY A 60 12.36 8.36 -23.64
CA GLY A 60 12.29 9.57 -24.44
C GLY A 60 10.89 10.20 -24.40
N ASP A 61 10.26 10.34 -25.56
CA ASP A 61 8.90 10.90 -25.68
C ASP A 61 7.78 9.86 -25.54
N LYS A 62 8.14 8.59 -25.27
CA LYS A 62 7.17 7.49 -25.18
C LYS A 62 6.91 7.09 -23.74
N VAL A 63 5.65 6.79 -23.45
CA VAL A 63 5.27 6.09 -22.22
C VAL A 63 5.33 4.59 -22.49
N VAL A 64 6.07 3.87 -21.67
CA VAL A 64 6.30 2.43 -21.78
C VAL A 64 5.79 1.75 -20.49
N ALA A 65 4.92 0.76 -20.63
CA ALA A 65 4.49 -0.10 -19.54
C ALA A 65 5.25 -1.42 -19.59
N ASN A 66 5.89 -1.77 -18.49
CA ASN A 66 6.53 -3.07 -18.32
C ASN A 66 5.47 -4.15 -18.00
N ALA A 67 5.88 -5.42 -17.99
CA ALA A 67 5.01 -6.50 -17.58
C ALA A 67 4.52 -6.32 -16.14
N GLU A 68 3.28 -6.75 -15.85
CA GLU A 68 2.69 -6.65 -14.52
C GLU A 68 3.51 -7.44 -13.49
N ARG A 69 3.58 -6.89 -12.27
CA ARG A 69 4.13 -7.61 -11.12
C ARG A 69 3.06 -8.53 -10.53
N PRO A 70 3.37 -9.82 -10.34
CA PRO A 70 2.45 -10.73 -9.66
C PRO A 70 2.14 -10.26 -8.23
N LEU A 71 0.91 -10.50 -7.77
CA LEU A 71 0.54 -10.25 -6.39
C LEU A 71 1.30 -11.19 -5.44
N GLN A 72 1.87 -10.62 -4.38
CA GLN A 72 2.48 -11.43 -3.33
C GLN A 72 1.40 -12.09 -2.47
N TRP A 73 1.44 -13.41 -2.39
CA TRP A 73 0.43 -14.21 -1.67
C TRP A 73 0.71 -14.31 -0.18
N ASP A 74 1.97 -14.43 0.19
CA ASP A 74 2.41 -14.48 1.58
C ASP A 74 2.67 -13.06 2.08
N LEU A 75 1.69 -12.46 2.76
CA LEU A 75 1.83 -11.11 3.31
C LEU A 75 2.67 -11.07 4.59
N ASP A 76 2.94 -12.22 5.21
CA ASP A 76 3.74 -12.29 6.44
C ASP A 76 5.24 -12.09 6.18
N GLN A 77 5.68 -12.22 4.93
CA GLN A 77 7.07 -11.93 4.57
C GLN A 77 7.41 -10.44 4.64
N PHE A 78 6.41 -9.56 4.61
CA PHE A 78 6.67 -8.13 4.74
C PHE A 78 6.86 -7.74 6.20
N PRO A 79 7.89 -6.93 6.51
CA PRO A 79 8.07 -6.40 7.85
C PRO A 79 6.88 -5.53 8.25
N TYR A 80 6.72 -5.33 9.56
CA TYR A 80 5.78 -4.31 10.03
C TYR A 80 6.21 -2.93 9.58
N PRO A 81 5.26 -2.01 9.32
CA PRO A 81 5.60 -0.64 8.97
C PRO A 81 6.44 0.02 10.06
N ASP A 82 7.56 0.64 9.68
CA ASP A 82 8.36 1.43 10.62
C ASP A 82 7.60 2.71 11.00
N ARG A 83 7.16 2.77 12.24
CA ARG A 83 6.45 3.91 12.82
C ARG A 83 7.36 4.79 13.70
N THR A 84 8.62 4.39 13.88
CA THR A 84 9.57 5.14 14.70
C THR A 84 10.15 6.35 13.99
N SER A 85 10.14 6.33 12.66
CA SER A 85 10.63 7.43 11.81
C SER A 85 9.65 8.62 11.72
N LEU A 86 8.40 8.45 12.16
CA LEU A 86 7.42 9.53 12.22
C LEU A 86 7.20 9.95 13.68
N PRO A 87 7.29 11.26 14.00
CA PRO A 87 6.92 11.75 15.33
C PRO A 87 5.46 11.37 15.64
N ILE A 88 5.21 10.75 16.79
CA ILE A 88 3.85 10.38 17.22
C ILE A 88 2.94 11.61 17.24
N ASP A 89 3.45 12.74 17.71
CA ASP A 89 2.77 14.05 17.72
C ASP A 89 2.32 14.49 16.32
N PHE A 90 3.06 14.12 15.27
CA PHE A 90 2.67 14.40 13.89
C PHE A 90 1.46 13.57 13.46
N ILE A 91 1.43 12.29 13.82
CA ILE A 91 0.30 11.39 13.53
C ILE A 91 -0.97 11.88 14.25
N GLU A 92 -0.83 12.32 15.52
CA GLU A 92 -1.92 12.90 16.31
C GLU A 92 -2.41 14.25 15.76
N SER A 93 -1.57 15.00 15.07
CA SER A 93 -1.90 16.29 14.47
C SER A 93 -2.62 16.21 13.12
N LEU A 94 -2.62 15.02 12.49
CA LEU A 94 -3.28 14.85 11.19
C LEU A 94 -4.80 15.05 11.35
N PRO A 95 -5.44 15.87 10.49
CA PRO A 95 -6.89 16.01 10.46
C PRO A 95 -7.51 14.74 9.89
N LEU A 96 -7.58 13.69 10.71
CA LEU A 96 -8.27 12.48 10.33
C LEU A 96 -9.77 12.76 10.50
N ASP A 97 -10.49 12.66 9.40
CA ASP A 97 -11.96 12.73 9.36
C ASP A 97 -12.55 11.41 9.91
N VAL A 98 -12.13 11.07 11.14
CA VAL A 98 -12.68 9.92 11.86
C VAL A 98 -13.85 10.39 12.72
N PRO A 99 -14.95 9.65 12.73
CA PRO A 99 -16.10 10.00 13.57
C PRO A 99 -15.66 10.23 15.01
N ALA A 100 -16.14 11.31 15.64
CA ALA A 100 -15.82 11.72 17.00
C ALA A 100 -16.13 10.67 18.10
N VAL A 101 -16.62 9.51 17.70
CA VAL A 101 -16.87 8.34 18.56
C VAL A 101 -15.56 7.64 18.98
N PHE A 102 -14.47 7.86 18.24
CA PHE A 102 -13.16 7.29 18.58
C PHE A 102 -12.36 8.35 19.34
N SER A 103 -12.06 8.08 20.60
CA SER A 103 -10.98 8.79 21.28
C SER A 103 -9.69 8.54 20.52
N LEU A 104 -9.20 9.54 19.80
CA LEU A 104 -7.97 9.45 18.97
C LEU A 104 -6.70 9.48 19.80
N ASP A 105 -6.81 9.26 21.10
CA ASP A 105 -5.65 9.17 21.96
C ASP A 105 -4.80 7.98 21.53
N LYS A 106 -3.61 8.28 21.02
CA LYS A 106 -2.62 7.28 20.56
C LYS A 106 -3.16 6.29 19.52
N PHE A 107 -3.71 6.86 18.46
CA PHE A 107 -4.30 6.12 17.34
C PHE A 107 -3.24 5.68 16.31
N CYS A 108 -3.44 4.50 15.72
CA CYS A 108 -2.65 3.97 14.63
C CYS A 108 -3.53 3.19 13.63
N THR A 109 -3.05 3.05 12.39
CA THR A 109 -3.68 2.21 11.37
C THR A 109 -2.91 0.90 11.19
N MET A 110 -3.62 -0.16 10.83
CA MET A 110 -3.06 -1.45 10.47
C MET A 110 -3.84 -2.09 9.34
N GLN A 111 -3.17 -2.83 8.46
CA GLN A 111 -3.80 -3.54 7.34
C GLN A 111 -3.54 -5.05 7.42
N PRO A 112 -4.39 -5.80 8.12
CA PRO A 112 -4.29 -7.25 8.26
C PRO A 112 -4.60 -8.07 7.01
N SER A 113 -5.33 -7.51 6.04
CA SER A 113 -5.64 -8.18 4.77
C SER A 113 -5.74 -7.18 3.62
N ARG A 114 -5.65 -7.67 2.39
CA ARG A 114 -5.70 -6.86 1.17
C ARG A 114 -6.64 -7.47 0.15
N GLY A 115 -7.37 -6.59 -0.54
CA GLY A 115 -8.26 -6.94 -1.63
C GLY A 115 -9.63 -7.44 -1.18
N CYS A 116 -10.52 -7.60 -2.15
CA CYS A 116 -11.88 -8.05 -1.96
C CYS A 116 -12.32 -8.88 -3.17
N PRO A 117 -12.96 -10.05 -2.97
CA PRO A 117 -13.37 -10.91 -4.07
C PRO A 117 -14.73 -10.52 -4.67
N TYR A 118 -15.44 -9.56 -4.10
CA TYR A 118 -16.78 -9.20 -4.53
C TYR A 118 -16.76 -8.20 -5.70
N PRO A 119 -17.48 -8.47 -6.80
CA PRO A 119 -17.47 -7.64 -8.01
C PRO A 119 -18.48 -6.48 -7.91
N CYS A 120 -18.35 -5.62 -6.90
CA CYS A 120 -19.23 -4.45 -6.75
C CYS A 120 -18.95 -3.45 -7.86
N VAL A 121 -19.98 -3.07 -8.62
CA VAL A 121 -19.87 -2.25 -9.83
C VAL A 121 -19.38 -0.80 -9.60
N TYR A 122 -19.38 -0.33 -8.37
CA TYR A 122 -18.94 1.00 -7.97
C TYR A 122 -17.57 1.00 -7.26
N CYS A 123 -16.94 -0.16 -7.11
CA CYS A 123 -15.72 -0.34 -6.31
C CYS A 123 -14.55 -0.71 -7.21
N ASP A 124 -13.43 -0.04 -7.01
CA ASP A 124 -12.17 -0.26 -7.72
C ASP A 124 -11.29 -1.36 -7.11
N ILE A 125 -11.55 -1.76 -5.87
CA ILE A 125 -10.75 -2.78 -5.16
C ILE A 125 -10.59 -4.10 -5.94
N PRO A 126 -11.65 -4.66 -6.57
CA PRO A 126 -11.49 -5.87 -7.38
C PRO A 126 -10.52 -5.71 -8.55
N MET A 127 -10.44 -4.51 -9.14
CA MET A 127 -9.49 -4.22 -10.22
C MET A 127 -8.06 -4.15 -9.70
N LEU A 128 -7.86 -3.46 -8.56
CA LEU A 128 -6.55 -3.30 -7.93
C LEU A 128 -5.98 -4.62 -7.39
N SER A 129 -6.85 -5.53 -6.94
CA SER A 129 -6.47 -6.79 -6.31
C SER A 129 -6.66 -8.02 -7.20
N ASN A 130 -7.00 -7.84 -8.48
CA ASN A 130 -7.42 -8.92 -9.39
C ASN A 130 -8.53 -9.80 -8.77
N ALA A 131 -9.46 -9.18 -8.02
CA ALA A 131 -10.50 -9.84 -7.24
C ALA A 131 -9.97 -10.94 -6.28
N LYS A 132 -8.73 -10.78 -5.81
CA LYS A 132 -8.08 -11.70 -4.86
C LYS A 132 -8.02 -11.08 -3.48
N TRP A 133 -8.48 -11.85 -2.50
CA TRP A 133 -8.30 -11.51 -1.10
C TRP A 133 -7.12 -12.31 -0.52
N ARG A 134 -6.22 -11.63 0.15
CA ARG A 134 -5.03 -12.19 0.80
C ARG A 134 -4.95 -11.65 2.22
N SER A 135 -4.45 -12.44 3.16
CA SER A 135 -4.35 -12.00 4.54
C SER A 135 -3.05 -12.45 5.18
N ARG A 136 -2.61 -11.66 6.11
CA ARG A 136 -1.58 -12.03 7.09
C ARG A 136 -2.14 -13.11 8.03
N SER A 137 -1.26 -13.94 8.57
CA SER A 137 -1.63 -14.91 9.60
C SER A 137 -2.14 -14.22 10.87
N PRO A 138 -2.94 -14.90 11.70
CA PRO A 138 -3.32 -14.38 13.02
C PRO A 138 -2.08 -14.03 13.88
N GLU A 139 -1.08 -14.88 13.87
CA GLU A 139 0.16 -14.70 14.64
C GLU A 139 0.90 -13.42 14.22
N HIS A 140 0.99 -13.16 12.91
CA HIS A 140 1.63 -11.96 12.39
C HIS A 140 0.83 -10.69 12.73
N VAL A 141 -0.49 -10.75 12.69
CA VAL A 141 -1.37 -9.64 13.09
C VAL A 141 -1.25 -9.34 14.58
N LEU A 142 -1.29 -10.38 15.44
CA LEU A 142 -1.14 -10.23 16.88
C LEU A 142 0.25 -9.71 17.26
N GLY A 143 1.30 -10.13 16.54
CA GLY A 143 2.66 -9.63 16.73
C GLY A 143 2.76 -8.12 16.49
N GLU A 144 2.17 -7.61 15.42
CA GLU A 144 2.11 -6.16 15.17
C GLU A 144 1.26 -5.42 16.21
N MET A 145 0.12 -5.97 16.64
CA MET A 145 -0.68 -5.38 17.70
C MET A 145 0.10 -5.27 19.02
N GLN A 146 0.91 -6.28 19.35
CA GLN A 146 1.77 -6.22 20.53
C GLN A 146 2.83 -5.14 20.40
N GLU A 147 3.52 -5.05 19.25
CA GLU A 147 4.50 -3.98 19.00
C GLU A 147 3.87 -2.59 19.13
N LEU A 148 2.67 -2.39 18.54
CA LEU A 148 1.93 -1.13 18.66
C LEU A 148 1.58 -0.79 20.13
N ASN A 149 1.15 -1.79 20.91
CA ASN A 149 0.88 -1.61 22.34
C ASN A 149 2.16 -1.21 23.11
N ASP A 150 3.29 -1.83 22.80
CA ASP A 150 4.58 -1.55 23.43
C ASP A 150 5.10 -0.14 23.07
N MET A 151 4.81 0.33 21.85
CA MET A 151 5.03 1.72 21.43
C MET A 151 4.07 2.72 22.09
N GLY A 152 3.06 2.25 22.83
CA GLY A 152 2.09 3.06 23.55
C GLY A 152 0.83 3.43 22.81
N PHE A 153 0.59 2.88 21.61
CA PHE A 153 -0.70 3.04 20.93
C PHE A 153 -1.81 2.34 21.71
N ARG A 154 -3.02 2.93 21.70
CA ARG A 154 -4.19 2.44 22.45
C ARG A 154 -5.37 2.11 21.55
N THR A 155 -5.38 2.69 20.37
CA THR A 155 -6.43 2.47 19.38
C THR A 155 -5.80 2.07 18.06
N VAL A 156 -6.26 0.97 17.47
CA VAL A 156 -5.85 0.52 16.15
C VAL A 156 -7.07 0.50 15.23
N TYR A 157 -6.98 1.21 14.11
CA TYR A 157 -7.99 1.19 13.07
C TYR A 157 -7.55 0.25 11.94
N LEU A 158 -8.38 -0.75 11.64
CA LEU A 158 -8.11 -1.70 10.56
C LEU A 158 -8.56 -1.11 9.22
N THR A 159 -7.62 -0.99 8.29
CA THR A 159 -7.86 -0.37 6.96
C THR A 159 -8.09 -1.39 5.85
N ASP A 160 -8.55 -2.59 6.22
CA ASP A 160 -8.81 -3.66 5.26
C ASP A 160 -9.98 -3.33 4.32
N ASP A 161 -9.87 -3.75 3.08
CA ASP A 161 -11.00 -3.73 2.14
C ASP A 161 -12.12 -4.68 2.59
N HIS A 162 -11.74 -5.81 3.19
CA HIS A 162 -12.68 -6.79 3.74
C HIS A 162 -12.07 -7.64 4.85
N PHE A 163 -12.03 -7.12 6.08
CA PHE A 163 -11.44 -7.81 7.24
C PHE A 163 -12.17 -9.11 7.61
N LEU A 164 -13.51 -9.11 7.56
CA LEU A 164 -14.38 -10.18 8.10
C LEU A 164 -14.59 -11.38 7.15
N LEU A 165 -13.83 -11.52 6.07
CA LEU A 165 -14.09 -12.53 5.04
C LEU A 165 -13.95 -13.97 5.55
N LYS A 166 -12.97 -14.25 6.41
CA LYS A 166 -12.74 -15.59 6.98
C LYS A 166 -13.01 -15.61 8.49
N ARG A 167 -14.19 -16.10 8.88
CA ARG A 167 -14.64 -16.13 10.28
C ARG A 167 -13.66 -16.84 11.22
N LYS A 168 -13.09 -17.99 10.78
CA LYS A 168 -12.12 -18.72 11.62
C LYS A 168 -10.91 -17.86 11.95
N ARG A 169 -10.31 -17.21 10.95
CA ARG A 169 -9.16 -16.32 11.16
C ARG A 169 -9.45 -15.21 12.18
N ILE A 170 -10.67 -14.64 12.14
CA ILE A 170 -11.06 -13.57 13.06
C ILE A 170 -11.17 -14.10 14.51
N SER A 171 -11.62 -15.34 14.66
CA SER A 171 -11.65 -15.97 16.00
C SER A 171 -10.27 -16.35 16.52
N ASP A 172 -9.28 -16.44 15.65
CA ASP A 172 -7.90 -16.77 15.99
C ASP A 172 -7.07 -15.48 16.27
N ILE A 173 -7.56 -14.28 15.87
CA ILE A 173 -7.07 -12.95 16.23
C ILE A 173 -7.74 -12.45 17.50
#